data_b7eb4edff3a1c90711b29def80e50734
#
_entry.id   b7eb4edff3a1c90711b29def80e50734
#
_cell.length_a   1.000
_cell.length_b   1.000
_cell.length_c   1.000
_cell.angle_alpha   90.00
_cell.angle_beta   90.00
_cell.angle_gamma   90.00
#
_symmetry.space_group_name_H-M   'P 1'
#
loop_
_entity.id
_entity.type
_entity.pdbx_description
1 polymer ?
#
loop_
_entity_poly.entity_id
_entity_poly.type
_entity_poly.pdbx_seq_one_letter_code
_entity_poly.pdbx_strand_id
1 'polypeptide(L)'
;SVTVQAEQDRQAHEFEQAIKSRAIWESASRANSDHPYLVRKRVKPHGLRQQALNLVVPLFDMDGVLWNVQRIFPDGQKLFRAGRARGLYSPIGDLTSPKTLLICEGWATGATLYEQSGYPIMCAMNAGNLSAVAKEARQRWPEVDLVICGDDDRQTAGNPGRTQATEAAKSSDARLCFPDFAPDETGSDFNDLQNLRTPA
;
A
#
# COMPACT_ATOMS: atom_id res chain seq x y z
N SER A 1 -33.40 -14.31 4.10
CA SER A 1 -33.77 -13.09 3.36
C SER A 1 -32.80 -12.86 2.22
N VAL A 2 -33.20 -12.16 1.18
CA VAL A 2 -32.39 -11.83 -0.03
C VAL A 2 -31.05 -11.20 0.35
N THR A 3 -31.00 -10.38 1.38
CA THR A 3 -29.79 -9.69 1.86
C THR A 3 -28.77 -10.66 2.48
N VAL A 4 -29.23 -11.69 3.22
CA VAL A 4 -28.33 -12.69 3.81
C VAL A 4 -27.72 -13.58 2.73
N GLN A 5 -28.49 -13.98 1.73
CA GLN A 5 -28.00 -14.78 0.62
C GLN A 5 -26.95 -14.00 -0.20
N ALA A 6 -27.23 -12.75 -0.55
CA ALA A 6 -26.28 -11.89 -1.28
C ALA A 6 -24.95 -11.71 -0.52
N GLU A 7 -25.01 -11.58 0.80
CA GLU A 7 -23.79 -11.47 1.63
C GLU A 7 -23.00 -12.77 1.65
N GLN A 8 -23.68 -13.93 1.77
CA GLN A 8 -23.04 -15.23 1.70
C GLN A 8 -22.39 -15.49 0.34
N ASP A 9 -23.07 -15.13 -0.74
CA ASP A 9 -22.54 -15.28 -2.10
C ASP A 9 -21.30 -14.39 -2.30
N ARG A 10 -21.31 -13.16 -1.78
CA ARG A 10 -20.17 -12.25 -1.80
C ARG A 10 -18.99 -12.83 -1.04
N GLN A 11 -19.19 -13.33 0.18
CA GLN A 11 -18.12 -13.92 1.00
C GLN A 11 -17.54 -15.18 0.34
N ALA A 12 -18.38 -16.03 -0.23
CA ALA A 12 -17.94 -17.22 -0.97
C ALA A 12 -17.07 -16.83 -2.17
N HIS A 13 -17.49 -15.80 -2.93
CA HIS A 13 -16.72 -15.28 -4.05
C HIS A 13 -15.37 -14.71 -3.60
N GLU A 14 -15.34 -13.88 -2.56
CA GLU A 14 -14.10 -13.32 -2.00
C GLU A 14 -13.13 -14.42 -1.57
N PHE A 15 -13.63 -15.48 -0.93
CA PHE A 15 -12.84 -16.62 -0.50
C PHE A 15 -12.25 -17.41 -1.68
N GLU A 16 -13.05 -17.63 -2.72
CA GLU A 16 -12.58 -18.29 -3.96
C GLU A 16 -11.46 -17.47 -4.62
N GLN A 17 -11.61 -16.15 -4.69
CA GLN A 17 -10.57 -15.26 -5.24
C GLN A 17 -9.31 -15.22 -4.37
N ALA A 18 -9.46 -15.34 -3.05
CA ALA A 18 -8.32 -15.44 -2.14
C ALA A 18 -7.50 -16.71 -2.38
N ILE A 19 -8.13 -17.87 -2.63
CA ILE A 19 -7.44 -19.12 -2.99
C ILE A 19 -6.60 -18.91 -4.26
N LYS A 20 -7.18 -18.29 -5.29
CA LYS A 20 -6.47 -18.00 -6.54
C LYS A 20 -5.30 -17.01 -6.34
N SER A 21 -5.48 -16.02 -5.48
CA SER A 21 -4.44 -15.05 -5.14
C SER A 21 -3.27 -15.71 -4.39
N ARG A 22 -3.55 -16.61 -3.46
CA ARG A 22 -2.53 -17.42 -2.76
C ARG A 22 -1.74 -18.28 -3.72
N ALA A 23 -2.41 -18.97 -4.65
CA ALA A 23 -1.74 -19.79 -5.65
C ALA A 23 -0.78 -18.98 -6.53
N ILE A 24 -1.17 -17.76 -6.93
CA ILE A 24 -0.29 -16.83 -7.67
C ILE A 24 0.91 -16.45 -6.80
N TRP A 25 0.67 -16.06 -5.55
CA TRP A 25 1.74 -15.67 -4.64
C TRP A 25 2.73 -16.80 -4.38
N GLU A 26 2.25 -17.99 -4.09
CA GLU A 26 3.07 -19.16 -3.79
C GLU A 26 3.89 -19.64 -4.99
N SER A 27 3.34 -19.56 -6.20
CA SER A 27 4.04 -19.93 -7.44
C SER A 27 5.01 -18.87 -7.96
N ALA A 28 4.93 -17.63 -7.48
CA ALA A 28 5.80 -16.56 -7.91
C ALA A 28 7.19 -16.66 -7.25
N SER A 29 8.25 -16.37 -8.02
CA SER A 29 9.62 -16.31 -7.53
C SER A 29 9.91 -14.98 -6.81
N ARG A 30 11.07 -14.85 -6.14
CA ARG A 30 11.52 -13.55 -5.63
C ARG A 30 11.63 -12.55 -6.77
N ALA A 31 11.21 -11.31 -6.53
CA ALA A 31 11.33 -10.25 -7.52
C ALA A 31 12.79 -9.91 -7.81
N ASN A 32 13.08 -9.70 -9.10
CA ASN A 32 14.38 -9.23 -9.53
C ASN A 32 14.51 -7.73 -9.26
N SER A 33 15.60 -7.30 -8.65
CA SER A 33 15.93 -5.89 -8.41
C SER A 33 16.01 -5.06 -9.71
N ASP A 34 16.31 -5.71 -10.83
CA ASP A 34 16.40 -5.08 -12.15
C ASP A 34 15.04 -4.92 -12.85
N HIS A 35 13.93 -5.27 -12.16
CA HIS A 35 12.61 -5.08 -12.73
C HIS A 35 12.39 -3.60 -13.10
N PRO A 36 11.93 -3.27 -14.33
CA PRO A 36 11.88 -1.89 -14.83
C PRO A 36 11.13 -0.90 -13.93
N TYR A 37 10.07 -1.38 -13.27
CA TYR A 37 9.34 -0.56 -12.29
C TYR A 37 10.21 -0.20 -11.07
N LEU A 38 10.92 -1.17 -10.49
CA LEU A 38 11.77 -0.95 -9.31
C LEU A 38 12.95 -0.02 -9.64
N VAL A 39 13.58 -0.24 -10.80
CA VAL A 39 14.66 0.62 -11.29
C VAL A 39 14.17 2.06 -11.48
N ARG A 40 13.03 2.24 -12.14
CA ARG A 40 12.45 3.57 -12.37
C ARG A 40 12.05 4.28 -11.08
N LYS A 41 11.51 3.52 -10.09
CA LYS A 41 11.14 4.04 -8.78
C LYS A 41 12.33 4.13 -7.82
N ARG A 42 13.51 3.59 -8.19
CA ARG A 42 14.73 3.56 -7.39
C ARG A 42 14.53 2.98 -5.99
N VAL A 43 13.81 1.87 -5.91
CA VAL A 43 13.52 1.16 -4.67
C VAL A 43 13.88 -0.32 -4.78
N LYS A 44 14.18 -0.94 -3.64
CA LYS A 44 14.43 -2.38 -3.53
C LYS A 44 13.12 -3.18 -3.52
N PRO A 45 13.15 -4.49 -3.84
CA PRO A 45 11.94 -5.32 -3.88
C PRO A 45 11.24 -5.57 -2.54
N HIS A 46 11.91 -5.46 -1.40
CA HIS A 46 11.34 -5.64 -0.04
C HIS A 46 10.37 -6.81 0.09
N GLY A 47 10.76 -7.98 -0.40
CA GLY A 47 9.95 -9.20 -0.30
C GLY A 47 8.88 -9.36 -1.35
N LEU A 48 8.77 -8.47 -2.32
CA LEU A 48 7.90 -8.69 -3.48
C LEU A 48 8.29 -9.96 -4.23
N ARG A 49 7.31 -10.55 -4.88
CA ARG A 49 7.51 -11.67 -5.80
C ARG A 49 7.29 -11.23 -7.25
N GLN A 50 7.64 -12.11 -8.16
CA GLN A 50 7.52 -11.87 -9.60
C GLN A 50 6.98 -13.11 -10.29
N GLN A 51 5.99 -12.93 -11.14
CA GLN A 51 5.45 -13.95 -12.02
C GLN A 51 5.57 -13.46 -13.46
N ALA A 52 6.36 -14.17 -14.27
CA ALA A 52 6.76 -13.72 -15.59
C ALA A 52 7.38 -12.30 -15.52
N LEU A 53 6.82 -11.33 -16.23
CA LEU A 53 7.31 -9.94 -16.28
C LEU A 53 6.67 -9.02 -15.22
N ASN A 54 5.76 -9.54 -14.39
CA ASN A 54 4.98 -8.69 -13.48
C ASN A 54 5.43 -8.89 -12.04
N LEU A 55 5.57 -7.79 -11.29
CA LEU A 55 5.68 -7.87 -9.84
C LEU A 55 4.33 -8.30 -9.25
N VAL A 56 4.41 -9.03 -8.17
CA VAL A 56 3.26 -9.49 -7.38
C VAL A 56 3.39 -8.89 -5.99
N VAL A 57 2.46 -8.01 -5.64
CA VAL A 57 2.36 -7.36 -4.34
C VAL A 57 1.31 -8.10 -3.52
N PRO A 58 1.65 -8.68 -2.36
CA PRO A 58 0.70 -9.42 -1.54
C PRO A 58 -0.16 -8.46 -0.72
N LEU A 59 -1.43 -8.80 -0.53
CA LEU A 59 -2.37 -8.02 0.26
C LEU A 59 -2.96 -8.88 1.38
N PHE A 60 -2.66 -8.48 2.61
CA PHE A 60 -3.05 -9.18 3.83
C PHE A 60 -4.11 -8.41 4.60
N ASP A 61 -4.88 -9.13 5.40
CA ASP A 61 -5.65 -8.53 6.51
C ASP A 61 -4.80 -8.43 7.79
N MET A 62 -5.38 -7.92 8.87
CA MET A 62 -4.70 -7.77 10.16
C MET A 62 -4.38 -9.08 10.86
N ASP A 63 -4.98 -10.19 10.44
CA ASP A 63 -4.68 -11.53 10.94
C ASP A 63 -3.57 -12.23 10.13
N GLY A 64 -3.01 -11.54 9.14
CA GLY A 64 -1.94 -12.05 8.27
C GLY A 64 -2.43 -13.01 7.20
N VAL A 65 -3.72 -13.03 6.91
CA VAL A 65 -4.30 -13.85 5.85
C VAL A 65 -4.18 -13.12 4.51
N LEU A 66 -3.58 -13.77 3.52
CA LEU A 66 -3.49 -13.23 2.17
C LEU A 66 -4.84 -13.39 1.45
N TRP A 67 -5.45 -12.28 1.10
CA TRP A 67 -6.74 -12.22 0.41
C TRP A 67 -6.64 -11.83 -1.06
N ASN A 68 -5.66 -11.00 -1.42
CA ASN A 68 -5.55 -10.52 -2.78
C ASN A 68 -4.08 -10.29 -3.17
N VAL A 69 -3.84 -10.04 -4.44
CA VAL A 69 -2.57 -9.56 -4.96
C VAL A 69 -2.81 -8.41 -5.94
N GLN A 70 -1.90 -7.45 -5.97
CA GLN A 70 -1.80 -6.47 -7.04
C GLN A 70 -0.65 -6.85 -7.95
N ARG A 71 -0.87 -6.84 -9.26
CA ARG A 71 0.20 -6.94 -10.25
C ARG A 71 0.68 -5.56 -10.63
N ILE A 72 1.99 -5.40 -10.74
CA ILE A 72 2.61 -4.20 -11.29
C ILE A 72 3.37 -4.63 -12.55
N PHE A 73 2.98 -4.06 -13.67
CA PHE A 73 3.57 -4.34 -14.98
C PHE A 73 4.89 -3.57 -15.15
N PRO A 74 5.76 -3.96 -16.11
CA PRO A 74 7.01 -3.26 -16.36
C PRO A 74 6.85 -1.77 -16.68
N ASP A 75 5.73 -1.39 -17.33
CA ASP A 75 5.38 0.01 -17.65
C ASP A 75 4.84 0.80 -16.45
N GLY A 76 4.56 0.13 -15.33
CA GLY A 76 4.03 0.71 -14.10
C GLY A 76 2.52 0.65 -13.96
N GLN A 77 1.79 0.10 -14.92
CA GLN A 77 0.38 -0.20 -14.74
C GLN A 77 0.18 -1.13 -13.56
N LYS A 78 -0.91 -0.92 -12.82
CA LYS A 78 -1.25 -1.69 -11.63
C LYS A 78 -2.63 -2.29 -11.79
N LEU A 79 -2.76 -3.57 -11.45
CA LEU A 79 -4.03 -4.28 -11.55
C LEU A 79 -4.25 -5.15 -10.31
N PHE A 80 -5.33 -4.87 -9.58
CA PHE A 80 -5.82 -5.79 -8.56
C PHE A 80 -6.50 -7.00 -9.20
N ARG A 81 -6.39 -8.13 -8.53
CA ARG A 81 -7.31 -9.23 -8.84
C ARG A 81 -8.73 -8.90 -8.34
N ALA A 82 -9.71 -9.59 -8.91
CA ALA A 82 -11.06 -9.60 -8.35
C ALA A 82 -11.06 -10.11 -6.91
N GLY A 83 -12.04 -9.72 -6.12
CA GLY A 83 -12.20 -10.12 -4.73
C GLY A 83 -12.03 -8.96 -3.75
N ARG A 84 -11.81 -9.28 -2.47
CA ARG A 84 -11.65 -8.29 -1.40
C ARG A 84 -10.42 -7.41 -1.63
N ALA A 85 -10.58 -6.12 -1.42
CA ALA A 85 -9.48 -5.14 -1.42
C ALA A 85 -9.54 -4.23 -0.18
N ARG A 86 -10.74 -3.93 0.32
CA ARG A 86 -10.96 -3.03 1.46
C ARG A 86 -10.37 -3.62 2.76
N GLY A 87 -9.65 -2.78 3.49
CA GLY A 87 -8.98 -3.16 4.74
C GLY A 87 -7.74 -4.02 4.54
N LEU A 88 -7.33 -4.29 3.30
CA LEU A 88 -6.11 -5.02 3.02
C LEU A 88 -4.93 -4.06 2.84
N TYR A 89 -3.75 -4.55 3.20
CA TYR A 89 -2.50 -3.80 3.05
C TYR A 89 -1.35 -4.69 2.61
N SER A 90 -0.31 -4.09 2.05
CA SER A 90 0.96 -4.74 1.80
C SER A 90 1.99 -4.27 2.83
N PRO A 91 2.60 -5.17 3.62
CA PRO A 91 3.58 -4.79 4.63
C PRO A 91 4.98 -4.60 4.03
N ILE A 92 5.76 -3.67 4.60
CA ILE A 92 7.21 -3.56 4.41
C ILE A 92 7.83 -3.41 5.80
N GLY A 93 8.83 -4.24 6.12
CA GLY A 93 9.43 -4.29 7.44
C GLY A 93 8.68 -5.19 8.43
N ASP A 94 9.08 -5.13 9.70
CA ASP A 94 8.53 -5.98 10.76
C ASP A 94 7.37 -5.30 11.49
N LEU A 95 6.17 -5.87 11.37
CA LEU A 95 4.95 -5.41 12.02
C LEU A 95 4.63 -6.14 13.33
N THR A 96 5.51 -6.97 13.84
CA THR A 96 5.21 -7.79 15.04
C THR A 96 4.91 -6.94 16.26
N SER A 97 5.73 -5.91 16.53
CA SER A 97 5.55 -5.01 17.67
C SER A 97 6.09 -3.61 17.35
N PRO A 98 5.43 -2.87 16.45
CA PRO A 98 5.93 -1.57 16.03
C PRO A 98 5.75 -0.53 17.14
N LYS A 99 6.77 0.29 17.39
CA LYS A 99 6.63 1.50 18.22
C LYS A 99 6.12 2.67 17.40
N THR A 100 6.62 2.80 16.18
CA THR A 100 6.15 3.75 15.16
C THR A 100 5.76 2.95 13.93
N LEU A 101 4.62 3.26 13.33
CA LEU A 101 4.08 2.60 12.15
C LEU A 101 3.64 3.66 11.14
N LEU A 102 4.15 3.55 9.93
CA LEU A 102 3.76 4.44 8.84
C LEU A 102 2.71 3.76 7.96
N ILE A 103 1.73 4.53 7.52
CA ILE A 103 0.73 4.08 6.52
C ILE A 103 0.79 5.05 5.35
N CYS A 104 0.88 4.51 4.14
CA CYS A 104 0.88 5.28 2.91
C CYS A 104 -0.04 4.65 1.86
N GLU A 105 -0.27 5.36 0.76
CA GLU A 105 -1.09 4.86 -0.33
C GLU A 105 -0.37 3.79 -1.14
N GLY A 106 0.68 4.16 -1.85
CA GLY A 106 1.33 3.32 -2.85
C GLY A 106 2.50 2.48 -2.33
N TRP A 107 2.73 1.34 -2.96
CA TRP A 107 3.83 0.46 -2.55
C TRP A 107 5.22 1.11 -2.74
N ALA A 108 5.46 1.83 -3.85
CA ALA A 108 6.75 2.50 -4.07
C ALA A 108 7.01 3.62 -3.07
N THR A 109 5.97 4.37 -2.70
CA THR A 109 6.00 5.35 -1.62
C THR A 109 6.39 4.68 -0.30
N GLY A 110 5.77 3.54 0.01
CA GLY A 110 6.10 2.76 1.21
C GLY A 110 7.53 2.25 1.22
N ALA A 111 8.02 1.74 0.10
CA ALA A 111 9.40 1.28 -0.04
C ALA A 111 10.40 2.44 0.20
N THR A 112 10.14 3.61 -0.37
CA THR A 112 10.94 4.82 -0.15
C THR A 112 10.96 5.24 1.32
N LEU A 113 9.81 5.30 1.96
CA LEU A 113 9.69 5.65 3.37
C LEU A 113 10.42 4.65 4.27
N TYR A 114 10.30 3.36 3.99
CA TYR A 114 11.03 2.31 4.72
C TYR A 114 12.54 2.45 4.57
N GLU A 115 13.04 2.66 3.36
CA GLU A 115 14.48 2.81 3.08
C GLU A 115 15.08 4.03 3.75
N GLN A 116 14.29 5.10 3.92
CA GLN A 116 14.75 6.34 4.57
C GLN A 116 14.65 6.30 6.10
N SER A 117 13.60 5.68 6.64
CA SER A 117 13.29 5.78 8.07
C SER A 117 13.60 4.52 8.86
N GLY A 118 13.59 3.35 8.22
CA GLY A 118 13.64 2.05 8.87
C GLY A 118 12.35 1.67 9.62
N TYR A 119 11.33 2.53 9.64
CA TYR A 119 10.05 2.22 10.28
C TYR A 119 9.23 1.26 9.43
N PRO A 120 8.50 0.30 10.04
CA PRO A 120 7.60 -0.57 9.30
C PRO A 120 6.47 0.22 8.64
N ILE A 121 6.04 -0.27 7.48
CA ILE A 121 5.06 0.39 6.62
C ILE A 121 3.89 -0.54 6.35
N MET A 122 2.68 0.03 6.33
CA MET A 122 1.50 -0.57 5.74
C MET A 122 1.09 0.22 4.50
N CYS A 123 1.24 -0.37 3.33
CA CYS A 123 0.78 0.24 2.07
C CYS A 123 -0.69 -0.11 1.85
N ALA A 124 -1.58 0.88 1.88
CA ALA A 124 -3.03 0.70 1.71
C ALA A 124 -3.44 0.46 0.25
N MET A 125 -2.54 0.65 -0.69
CA MET A 125 -2.61 0.39 -2.12
C MET A 125 -3.54 1.31 -2.92
N ASN A 126 -4.37 2.11 -2.29
CA ASN A 126 -5.11 3.23 -2.90
C ASN A 126 -5.61 4.20 -1.82
N ALA A 127 -5.89 5.45 -2.21
CA ALA A 127 -6.30 6.51 -1.29
C ALA A 127 -7.59 6.18 -0.52
N GLY A 128 -8.58 5.60 -1.20
CA GLY A 128 -9.88 5.24 -0.61
C GLY A 128 -9.81 4.15 0.47
N ASN A 129 -8.69 3.42 0.55
CA ASN A 129 -8.47 2.36 1.53
C ASN A 129 -7.70 2.84 2.79
N LEU A 130 -7.10 4.03 2.75
CA LEU A 130 -6.28 4.56 3.85
C LEU A 130 -7.03 4.57 5.19
N SER A 131 -8.25 5.08 5.23
CA SER A 131 -9.05 5.15 6.46
C SER A 131 -9.39 3.78 7.03
N ALA A 132 -9.70 2.79 6.18
CA ALA A 132 -9.98 1.43 6.63
C ALA A 132 -8.74 0.80 7.27
N VAL A 133 -7.60 0.83 6.58
CA VAL A 133 -6.33 0.29 7.07
C VAL A 133 -5.87 0.99 8.34
N ALA A 134 -5.98 2.32 8.41
CA ALA A 134 -5.58 3.10 9.58
C ALA A 134 -6.41 2.78 10.83
N LYS A 135 -7.73 2.64 10.69
CA LYS A 135 -8.62 2.25 11.79
C LYS A 135 -8.29 0.85 12.32
N GLU A 136 -8.11 -0.12 11.44
CA GLU A 136 -7.74 -1.48 11.83
C GLU A 136 -6.35 -1.52 12.48
N ALA A 137 -5.38 -0.76 11.97
CA ALA A 137 -4.06 -0.63 12.58
C ALA A 137 -4.14 -0.05 14.00
N ARG A 138 -4.93 1.00 14.22
CA ARG A 138 -5.15 1.59 15.54
C ARG A 138 -5.81 0.60 16.50
N GLN A 139 -6.76 -0.20 16.05
CA GLN A 139 -7.38 -1.25 16.86
C GLN A 139 -6.38 -2.35 17.24
N ARG A 140 -5.51 -2.72 16.30
CA ARG A 140 -4.51 -3.79 16.51
C ARG A 140 -3.38 -3.35 17.44
N TRP A 141 -2.96 -2.08 17.34
CA TRP A 141 -1.89 -1.47 18.15
C TRP A 141 -2.37 -0.13 18.73
N PRO A 142 -3.12 -0.16 19.86
CA PRO A 142 -3.70 1.07 20.43
C PRO A 142 -2.69 2.15 20.79
N GLU A 143 -1.50 1.75 21.24
CA GLU A 143 -0.45 2.66 21.73
C GLU A 143 0.63 3.00 20.68
N VAL A 144 0.50 2.50 19.44
CA VAL A 144 1.51 2.76 18.41
C VAL A 144 1.52 4.24 18.01
N ASP A 145 2.70 4.79 17.80
CA ASP A 145 2.85 6.09 17.13
C ASP A 145 2.53 5.91 15.64
N LEU A 146 1.25 6.14 15.29
CA LEU A 146 0.74 5.95 13.94
C LEU A 146 0.88 7.23 13.13
N VAL A 147 1.46 7.13 11.93
CA VAL A 147 1.67 8.27 11.04
C VAL A 147 1.10 7.95 9.65
N ILE A 148 0.19 8.76 9.18
CA ILE A 148 -0.30 8.71 7.80
C ILE A 148 0.61 9.57 6.93
N CYS A 149 1.28 8.94 5.97
CA CYS A 149 2.12 9.59 4.98
C CYS A 149 1.31 9.73 3.69
N GLY A 150 0.64 10.88 3.53
CA GLY A 150 -0.28 11.14 2.44
C GLY A 150 0.40 11.63 1.17
N ASP A 151 -0.23 11.38 0.03
CA ASP A 151 0.14 11.99 -1.24
C ASP A 151 -0.36 13.44 -1.30
N ASP A 152 0.35 14.30 -2.00
CA ASP A 152 -0.01 15.70 -2.23
C ASP A 152 -0.32 15.93 -3.72
N ASP A 153 -1.53 15.57 -4.12
CA ASP A 153 -2.01 15.64 -5.51
C ASP A 153 -2.31 17.08 -5.95
N ARG A 154 -1.36 18.00 -5.77
CA ARG A 154 -1.51 19.46 -5.98
C ARG A 154 -2.05 19.82 -7.36
N GLN A 155 -1.80 19.00 -8.36
CA GLN A 155 -2.22 19.24 -9.74
C GLN A 155 -3.60 18.65 -10.05
N THR A 156 -4.19 17.92 -9.11
CA THR A 156 -5.52 17.33 -9.24
C THR A 156 -6.55 18.14 -8.47
N ALA A 157 -7.66 18.47 -9.09
CA ALA A 157 -8.73 19.23 -8.46
C ALA A 157 -9.19 18.59 -7.15
N GLY A 158 -9.27 19.37 -6.07
CA GLY A 158 -9.65 18.89 -4.74
C GLY A 158 -8.57 18.12 -3.98
N ASN A 159 -7.39 17.93 -4.58
CA ASN A 159 -6.24 17.23 -3.96
C ASN A 159 -6.68 15.97 -3.20
N PRO A 160 -7.11 14.91 -3.90
CA PRO A 160 -7.72 13.73 -3.29
C PRO A 160 -6.77 12.99 -2.33
N GLY A 161 -5.48 12.94 -2.63
CA GLY A 161 -4.49 12.31 -1.74
C GLY A 161 -4.44 13.00 -0.39
N ARG A 162 -4.35 14.33 -0.37
CA ARG A 162 -4.35 15.12 0.86
C ARG A 162 -5.67 14.99 1.64
N THR A 163 -6.80 14.99 0.95
CA THR A 163 -8.13 14.86 1.56
C THR A 163 -8.28 13.50 2.24
N GLN A 164 -7.99 12.41 1.54
CA GLN A 164 -8.12 11.05 2.05
C GLN A 164 -7.14 10.76 3.20
N ALA A 165 -5.90 11.23 3.10
CA ALA A 165 -4.91 11.09 4.17
C ALA A 165 -5.31 11.85 5.43
N THR A 166 -5.85 13.07 5.29
CA THR A 166 -6.34 13.86 6.42
C THR A 166 -7.51 13.18 7.13
N GLU A 167 -8.45 12.61 6.36
CA GLU A 167 -9.57 11.86 6.92
C GLU A 167 -9.11 10.59 7.64
N ALA A 168 -8.18 9.85 7.03
CA ALA A 168 -7.59 8.66 7.65
C ALA A 168 -6.90 8.99 8.98
N ALA A 169 -6.10 10.06 9.04
CA ALA A 169 -5.43 10.50 10.24
C ALA A 169 -6.42 10.87 11.35
N LYS A 170 -7.44 11.67 11.03
CA LYS A 170 -8.49 12.05 12.00
C LYS A 170 -9.24 10.84 12.55
N SER A 171 -9.61 9.90 11.69
CA SER A 171 -10.44 8.75 12.08
C SER A 171 -9.69 7.67 12.84
N SER A 172 -8.35 7.72 12.89
CA SER A 172 -7.48 6.75 13.56
C SER A 172 -6.61 7.36 14.66
N ASP A 173 -6.81 8.64 14.98
CA ASP A 173 -5.97 9.39 15.93
C ASP A 173 -4.47 9.24 15.58
N ALA A 174 -4.15 9.49 14.32
CA ALA A 174 -2.81 9.39 13.80
C ALA A 174 -2.20 10.75 13.48
N ARG A 175 -0.87 10.82 13.53
CA ARG A 175 -0.14 11.96 12.96
C ARG A 175 -0.24 11.94 11.44
N LEU A 176 0.00 13.08 10.81
CA LEU A 176 -0.12 13.26 9.37
C LEU A 176 1.13 13.96 8.84
N CYS A 177 1.66 13.48 7.73
CA CYS A 177 2.74 14.14 7.00
C CYS A 177 2.51 14.05 5.49
N PHE A 178 3.11 15.00 4.77
CA PHE A 178 3.07 15.10 3.31
C PHE A 178 4.46 15.37 2.77
N PRO A 179 4.75 15.00 1.51
CA PRO A 179 5.99 15.39 0.86
C PRO A 179 6.04 16.92 0.67
N ASP A 180 7.17 17.52 1.04
CA ASP A 180 7.39 18.96 0.96
C ASP A 180 8.08 19.34 -0.37
N PHE A 181 7.25 19.57 -1.39
CA PHE A 181 7.70 20.03 -2.70
C PHE A 181 7.80 21.55 -2.76
N ALA A 182 8.85 22.06 -3.39
CA ALA A 182 8.90 23.48 -3.77
C ALA A 182 7.77 23.83 -4.78
N PRO A 183 7.40 25.13 -4.92
CA PRO A 183 6.29 25.52 -5.79
C PRO A 183 6.44 25.11 -7.26
N ASP A 184 7.68 25.04 -7.77
CA ASP A 184 8.05 24.69 -9.14
C ASP A 184 8.39 23.19 -9.32
N GLU A 185 8.48 22.41 -8.24
CA GLU A 185 8.71 20.98 -8.32
C GLU A 185 7.43 20.23 -8.71
N THR A 186 7.58 19.17 -9.50
CA THR A 186 6.50 18.28 -9.92
C THR A 186 6.57 16.97 -9.15
N GLY A 187 5.42 16.36 -8.91
CA GLY A 187 5.28 15.11 -8.17
C GLY A 187 4.13 15.16 -7.18
N SER A 188 3.81 14.05 -6.57
CA SER A 188 2.72 13.94 -5.59
C SER A 188 3.07 13.11 -4.36
N ASP A 189 4.04 12.22 -4.44
CA ASP A 189 4.36 11.30 -3.35
C ASP A 189 5.82 11.40 -2.87
N PHE A 190 6.14 10.70 -1.77
CA PHE A 190 7.50 10.70 -1.22
C PHE A 190 8.54 10.03 -2.13
N ASN A 191 8.13 9.11 -3.01
CA ASN A 191 9.04 8.52 -3.99
C ASN A 191 9.40 9.53 -5.08
N ASP A 192 8.43 10.30 -5.56
CA ASP A 192 8.68 11.38 -6.52
C ASP A 192 9.63 12.42 -5.92
N LEU A 193 9.38 12.85 -4.67
CA LEU A 193 10.23 13.80 -3.97
C LEU A 193 11.67 13.30 -3.80
N GLN A 194 11.83 12.04 -3.40
CA GLN A 194 13.15 11.40 -3.27
C GLN A 194 13.89 11.39 -4.60
N ASN A 195 13.20 11.01 -5.67
CA ASN A 195 13.80 10.93 -7.00
C ASN A 195 14.21 12.30 -7.58
N LEU A 196 13.50 13.37 -7.22
CA LEU A 196 13.90 14.74 -7.57
C LEU A 196 15.18 15.17 -6.85
N ARG A 197 15.36 14.77 -5.60
CA ARG A 197 16.48 15.23 -4.75
C ARG A 197 17.70 14.33 -4.79
N THR A 198 17.59 13.14 -5.36
CA THR A 198 18.72 12.21 -5.53
C THR A 198 19.16 12.21 -6.99
N PRO A 199 20.36 12.72 -7.33
CA PRO A 199 20.90 12.64 -8.69
C PRO A 199 20.97 11.19 -9.18
N ALA A 200 20.90 11.01 -10.51
CA ALA A 200 21.04 9.69 -11.15
C ALA A 200 22.47 9.15 -11.02
#